data_fe4d123ca9d72e86fee27f208f048ef6
#
_entry.id   fe4d123ca9d72e86fee27f208f048ef6
#
_cell.length_a   1.000
_cell.length_b   1.000
_cell.length_c   1.000
_cell.angle_alpha   90.00
_cell.angle_beta   90.00
_cell.angle_gamma   90.00
#
_symmetry.space_group_name_H-M   'P 1'
#
loop_
_entity.id
_entity.type
_entity.pdbx_description
1 polymer ?
#
loop_
_entity_poly.entity_id
_entity_poly.type
_entity_poly.pdbx_seq_one_letter_code
_entity_poly.pdbx_strand_id
1 'polypeptide(L)'
;PSIVLHDAELNRVLGGGLVQGSLVLIGGEPGIGKSTLVLQTVLRIPEKRILYVSGEESTRQLKLRADRLTSASSDCLIVCETSLEQIYVHIKNIRPDIVIIDSIQTISTETLESSPGSIAQVRECSASILRFAKETHTAVILIGHINKEGSIAGPKVLERIVDTVLQFEGDQHYMYRILRSIKNRFGSTAELGIYEMRQDGLRQVSNPSELLLSQDHEGMSGIAIASAIEGIRPFLIETQALVSSAVYGNPQRSATGFDIRRMNMLLAVLEKRVGFKLAQKDVFLNIAGGLKVNDPAIDLAVISSILSSNMDTAIEPEVCMAGEIGLSGEIRPVNRIEQRIGEAEKLGFKRFILPKYNMQGLNTKKIKMELIPVRKVEEAFRALFG
;
A
#
# COMPACT_ATOMS: atom_id res chain seq x y z
N PRO A 1 -18.30 -14.03 15.17
CA PRO A 1 -18.22 -14.74 13.89
C PRO A 1 -17.85 -13.77 12.75
N SER A 2 -17.10 -14.29 11.79
CA SER A 2 -16.63 -13.50 10.66
C SER A 2 -17.17 -14.06 9.35
N ILE A 3 -17.45 -13.15 8.41
CA ILE A 3 -17.79 -13.50 7.04
C ILE A 3 -16.49 -13.59 6.25
N VAL A 4 -16.15 -14.79 5.78
CA VAL A 4 -14.96 -15.01 4.96
C VAL A 4 -15.26 -14.56 3.52
N LEU A 5 -14.43 -13.64 3.01
CA LEU A 5 -14.60 -13.10 1.67
C LEU A 5 -13.83 -13.94 0.65
N HIS A 6 -14.19 -13.84 -0.63
CA HIS A 6 -13.44 -14.50 -1.71
C HIS A 6 -12.16 -13.76 -2.10
N ASP A 7 -11.81 -12.72 -1.37
CA ASP A 7 -10.62 -11.92 -1.58
C ASP A 7 -9.61 -12.23 -0.46
N ALA A 8 -8.57 -12.99 -0.77
CA ALA A 8 -7.56 -13.39 0.20
C ALA A 8 -6.75 -12.20 0.73
N GLU A 9 -6.51 -11.20 -0.10
CA GLU A 9 -5.78 -10.00 0.31
C GLU A 9 -6.60 -9.17 1.30
N LEU A 10 -7.90 -9.01 1.03
CA LEU A 10 -8.80 -8.28 1.92
C LEU A 10 -9.01 -9.04 3.23
N ASN A 11 -9.20 -10.36 3.19
CA ASN A 11 -9.32 -11.18 4.40
C ASN A 11 -8.08 -11.05 5.28
N ARG A 12 -6.89 -11.06 4.68
CA ARG A 12 -5.64 -10.89 5.41
C ARG A 12 -5.60 -9.56 6.15
N VAL A 13 -5.93 -8.48 5.46
CA VAL A 13 -5.90 -7.12 6.03
C VAL A 13 -6.96 -6.94 7.11
N LEU A 14 -8.11 -7.61 6.96
CA LEU A 14 -9.18 -7.60 7.96
C LEU A 14 -8.91 -8.49 9.17
N GLY A 15 -7.93 -9.39 9.07
CA GLY A 15 -7.62 -10.32 10.15
C GLY A 15 -8.38 -11.65 10.07
N GLY A 16 -8.83 -12.04 8.87
CA GLY A 16 -9.49 -13.31 8.62
C GLY A 16 -10.87 -13.20 7.97
N GLY A 17 -11.44 -12.01 7.92
CA GLY A 17 -12.75 -11.77 7.31
C GLY A 17 -13.45 -10.55 7.89
N LEU A 18 -14.67 -10.33 7.42
CA LEU A 18 -15.50 -9.22 7.86
C LEU A 18 -16.28 -9.64 9.11
N VAL A 19 -16.01 -9.00 10.24
CA VAL A 19 -16.68 -9.33 11.51
C VAL A 19 -18.12 -8.85 11.49
N GLN A 20 -19.05 -9.72 11.85
CA GLN A 20 -20.47 -9.34 11.95
C GLN A 20 -20.67 -8.26 13.00
N GLY A 21 -21.46 -7.24 12.65
CA GLY A 21 -21.70 -6.11 13.54
C GLY A 21 -20.56 -5.11 13.61
N SER A 22 -19.50 -5.27 12.78
CA SER A 22 -18.39 -4.33 12.74
C SER A 22 -18.67 -3.17 11.79
N LEU A 23 -18.02 -2.05 12.07
CA LEU A 23 -17.99 -0.89 11.21
C LEU A 23 -16.57 -0.71 10.67
N VAL A 24 -16.41 -0.85 9.36
CA VAL A 24 -15.13 -0.76 8.66
C VAL A 24 -15.12 0.49 7.79
N LEU A 25 -14.08 1.30 7.89
CA LEU A 25 -13.85 2.43 6.99
C LEU A 25 -12.75 2.07 5.99
N ILE A 26 -13.05 2.25 4.71
CA ILE A 26 -12.05 2.17 3.65
C ILE A 26 -11.83 3.57 3.10
N GLY A 27 -10.64 4.13 3.34
CA GLY A 27 -10.28 5.46 2.91
C GLY A 27 -9.27 5.44 1.76
N GLY A 28 -9.25 6.50 0.99
CA GLY A 28 -8.30 6.67 -0.11
C GLY A 28 -8.68 7.85 -0.98
N GLU A 29 -7.78 8.25 -1.88
CA GLU A 29 -8.06 9.34 -2.82
C GLU A 29 -9.20 8.97 -3.78
N PRO A 30 -9.97 9.97 -4.24
CA PRO A 30 -10.98 9.73 -5.27
C PRO A 30 -10.37 9.10 -6.52
N GLY A 31 -11.05 8.10 -7.09
CA GLY A 31 -10.58 7.43 -8.31
C GLY A 31 -9.53 6.37 -8.10
N ILE A 32 -9.13 6.06 -6.86
CA ILE A 32 -8.10 5.05 -6.59
C ILE A 32 -8.61 3.61 -6.75
N GLY A 33 -9.92 3.41 -6.68
CA GLY A 33 -10.54 2.09 -6.85
C GLY A 33 -11.25 1.55 -5.63
N LYS A 34 -11.56 2.37 -4.63
CA LYS A 34 -12.25 1.95 -3.41
C LYS A 34 -13.60 1.31 -3.69
N SER A 35 -14.42 1.99 -4.48
CA SER A 35 -15.75 1.49 -4.84
C SER A 35 -15.66 0.21 -5.65
N THR A 36 -14.69 0.11 -6.56
CA THR A 36 -14.45 -1.09 -7.35
C THR A 36 -14.08 -2.27 -6.46
N LEU A 37 -13.17 -2.06 -5.51
CA LEU A 37 -12.75 -3.10 -4.57
C LEU A 37 -13.94 -3.64 -3.77
N VAL A 38 -14.71 -2.74 -3.19
CA VAL A 38 -15.85 -3.13 -2.33
C VAL A 38 -16.93 -3.80 -3.17
N LEU A 39 -17.27 -3.24 -4.31
CA LEU A 39 -18.33 -3.78 -5.17
C LEU A 39 -17.98 -5.17 -5.69
N GLN A 40 -16.76 -5.37 -6.21
CA GLN A 40 -16.37 -6.70 -6.70
C GLN A 40 -16.32 -7.75 -5.59
N THR A 41 -15.96 -7.33 -4.37
CA THR A 41 -15.91 -8.22 -3.21
C THR A 41 -17.31 -8.67 -2.81
N VAL A 42 -18.25 -7.74 -2.66
CA VAL A 42 -19.59 -8.07 -2.17
C VAL A 42 -20.41 -8.80 -3.22
N LEU A 43 -20.16 -8.59 -4.51
CA LEU A 43 -20.85 -9.31 -5.59
C LEU A 43 -20.49 -10.80 -5.61
N ARG A 44 -19.41 -11.18 -4.95
CA ARG A 44 -18.93 -12.58 -4.90
C ARG A 44 -19.24 -13.29 -3.58
N ILE A 45 -20.05 -12.68 -2.71
CA ILE A 45 -20.42 -13.31 -1.44
C ILE A 45 -21.74 -14.06 -1.67
N PRO A 46 -21.74 -15.41 -1.69
CA PRO A 46 -22.98 -16.18 -1.80
C PRO A 46 -23.72 -16.15 -0.48
N GLU A 47 -25.05 -16.34 -0.54
CA GLU A 47 -25.91 -16.56 0.63
C GLU A 47 -25.99 -15.36 1.60
N LYS A 48 -25.48 -14.19 1.22
CA LYS A 48 -25.61 -12.98 2.02
C LYS A 48 -26.37 -11.92 1.23
N ARG A 49 -27.27 -11.23 1.92
CA ARG A 49 -27.99 -10.11 1.33
C ARG A 49 -27.23 -8.83 1.59
N ILE A 50 -26.98 -8.06 0.53
CA ILE A 50 -26.13 -6.88 0.57
C ILE A 50 -26.91 -5.68 0.07
N LEU A 51 -26.83 -4.59 0.82
CA LEU A 51 -27.35 -3.30 0.41
C LEU A 51 -26.19 -2.36 0.13
N TYR A 52 -26.07 -1.93 -1.13
CA TYR A 52 -25.09 -0.95 -1.54
C TYR A 52 -25.76 0.41 -1.69
N VAL A 53 -25.40 1.34 -0.81
CA VAL A 53 -25.96 2.70 -0.80
C VAL A 53 -24.95 3.63 -1.46
N SER A 54 -25.36 4.27 -2.56
CA SER A 54 -24.54 5.24 -3.27
C SER A 54 -25.10 6.63 -3.13
N GLY A 55 -24.27 7.57 -2.71
CA GLY A 55 -24.59 8.98 -2.69
C GLY A 55 -23.96 9.75 -3.85
N GLU A 56 -23.12 9.10 -4.65
CA GLU A 56 -22.36 9.76 -5.72
C GLU A 56 -22.75 9.30 -7.11
N GLU A 57 -22.92 8.00 -7.32
CA GLU A 57 -23.21 7.43 -8.62
C GLU A 57 -24.67 6.99 -8.73
N SER A 58 -25.21 7.03 -9.95
CA SER A 58 -26.55 6.53 -10.24
C SER A 58 -26.58 4.99 -10.19
N THR A 59 -27.76 4.43 -9.97
CA THR A 59 -27.95 2.99 -10.00
C THR A 59 -27.55 2.38 -11.34
N ARG A 60 -27.80 3.09 -12.43
CA ARG A 60 -27.43 2.65 -13.78
C ARG A 60 -25.92 2.55 -13.96
N GLN A 61 -25.17 3.54 -13.51
CA GLN A 61 -23.71 3.54 -13.57
C GLN A 61 -23.11 2.39 -12.75
N LEU A 62 -23.65 2.17 -11.55
CA LEU A 62 -23.20 1.09 -10.68
C LEU A 62 -23.52 -0.27 -11.26
N LYS A 63 -24.70 -0.43 -11.87
CA LYS A 63 -25.07 -1.69 -12.51
C LYS A 63 -24.16 -2.02 -13.68
N LEU A 64 -23.83 -1.03 -14.52
CA LEU A 64 -22.88 -1.21 -15.61
C LEU A 64 -21.51 -1.63 -15.11
N ARG A 65 -21.06 -1.03 -14.01
CA ARG A 65 -19.79 -1.42 -13.39
C ARG A 65 -19.85 -2.83 -12.83
N ALA A 66 -20.93 -3.18 -12.13
CA ALA A 66 -21.11 -4.51 -11.56
C ALA A 66 -21.08 -5.60 -12.63
N ASP A 67 -21.71 -5.34 -13.78
CA ASP A 67 -21.74 -6.30 -14.89
C ASP A 67 -20.35 -6.55 -15.50
N ARG A 68 -19.46 -5.55 -15.43
CA ARG A 68 -18.07 -5.70 -15.90
C ARG A 68 -17.21 -6.47 -14.88
N LEU A 69 -17.51 -6.35 -13.59
CA LEU A 69 -16.69 -6.93 -12.53
C LEU A 69 -16.92 -8.44 -12.36
N THR A 70 -18.13 -8.90 -12.57
CA THR A 70 -18.46 -10.32 -12.40
C THR A 70 -19.76 -10.67 -13.13
N SER A 71 -19.85 -11.92 -13.57
CA SER A 71 -21.09 -12.50 -14.08
C SER A 71 -21.81 -13.35 -13.00
N ALA A 72 -21.23 -13.42 -11.79
CA ALA A 72 -21.82 -14.20 -10.70
C ALA A 72 -23.14 -13.59 -10.23
N SER A 73 -24.12 -14.43 -9.95
CA SER A 73 -25.38 -14.00 -9.34
C SER A 73 -25.13 -13.70 -7.86
N SER A 74 -25.57 -12.54 -7.39
CA SER A 74 -25.51 -12.16 -5.99
C SER A 74 -26.80 -11.48 -5.56
N ASP A 75 -27.09 -11.54 -4.25
CA ASP A 75 -28.23 -10.83 -3.66
C ASP A 75 -27.76 -9.44 -3.19
N CYS A 76 -27.34 -8.62 -4.14
CA CYS A 76 -26.86 -7.24 -3.91
C CYS A 76 -27.86 -6.26 -4.49
N LEU A 77 -28.47 -5.45 -3.61
CA LEU A 77 -29.40 -4.41 -3.98
C LEU A 77 -28.70 -3.05 -3.91
N ILE A 78 -28.91 -2.24 -4.93
CA ILE A 78 -28.29 -0.92 -5.05
C ILE A 78 -29.36 0.16 -4.87
N VAL A 79 -29.08 1.11 -3.99
CA VAL A 79 -29.96 2.24 -3.70
C VAL A 79 -29.15 3.54 -3.82
N CYS A 80 -29.70 4.53 -4.50
CA CYS A 80 -29.14 5.87 -4.53
C CYS A 80 -29.85 6.71 -3.48
N GLU A 81 -29.14 7.02 -2.39
CA GLU A 81 -29.72 7.74 -1.26
C GLU A 81 -28.64 8.51 -0.50
N THR A 82 -28.96 9.69 -0.03
CA THR A 82 -28.08 10.54 0.79
C THR A 82 -28.65 10.84 2.18
N SER A 83 -29.95 10.59 2.42
CA SER A 83 -30.55 10.77 3.72
C SER A 83 -30.34 9.53 4.59
N LEU A 84 -29.71 9.70 5.74
CA LEU A 84 -29.49 8.61 6.68
C LEU A 84 -30.82 8.00 7.14
N GLU A 85 -31.84 8.80 7.37
CA GLU A 85 -33.16 8.36 7.79
C GLU A 85 -33.82 7.47 6.73
N GLN A 86 -33.68 7.83 5.45
CA GLN A 86 -34.18 7.00 4.35
C GLN A 86 -33.36 5.74 4.16
N ILE A 87 -32.05 5.80 4.40
CA ILE A 87 -31.20 4.61 4.37
C ILE A 87 -31.70 3.59 5.41
N TYR A 88 -32.06 4.02 6.61
CA TYR A 88 -32.59 3.12 7.63
C TYR A 88 -33.94 2.52 7.24
N VAL A 89 -34.80 3.28 6.51
CA VAL A 89 -36.04 2.74 5.97
C VAL A 89 -35.75 1.60 5.00
N HIS A 90 -34.79 1.78 4.09
CA HIS A 90 -34.38 0.72 3.16
C HIS A 90 -33.81 -0.51 3.90
N ILE A 91 -32.98 -0.29 4.91
CA ILE A 91 -32.41 -1.38 5.71
C ILE A 91 -33.51 -2.18 6.41
N LYS A 92 -34.50 -1.50 6.98
CA LYS A 92 -35.61 -2.15 7.66
C LYS A 92 -36.43 -3.03 6.71
N ASN A 93 -36.62 -2.57 5.48
CA ASN A 93 -37.39 -3.32 4.47
C ASN A 93 -36.59 -4.47 3.86
N ILE A 94 -35.29 -4.29 3.66
CA ILE A 94 -34.43 -5.26 2.95
C ILE A 94 -33.82 -6.28 3.92
N ARG A 95 -33.50 -5.87 5.14
CA ARG A 95 -32.80 -6.68 6.16
C ARG A 95 -31.50 -7.27 5.64
N PRO A 96 -30.53 -6.42 5.22
CA PRO A 96 -29.27 -6.91 4.69
C PRO A 96 -28.37 -7.47 5.77
N ASP A 97 -27.47 -8.36 5.37
CA ASP A 97 -26.40 -8.86 6.23
C ASP A 97 -25.20 -7.91 6.22
N ILE A 98 -25.00 -7.22 5.10
CA ILE A 98 -23.91 -6.27 4.89
C ILE A 98 -24.47 -5.00 4.24
N VAL A 99 -24.08 -3.84 4.76
CA VAL A 99 -24.41 -2.53 4.19
C VAL A 99 -23.14 -1.84 3.77
N ILE A 100 -23.12 -1.31 2.54
CA ILE A 100 -22.03 -0.46 2.04
C ILE A 100 -22.56 0.96 1.89
N ILE A 101 -21.81 1.94 2.36
CA ILE A 101 -22.15 3.35 2.21
C ILE A 101 -21.00 4.03 1.45
N ASP A 102 -21.30 4.49 0.25
CA ASP A 102 -20.34 5.11 -0.68
C ASP A 102 -20.87 6.48 -1.12
N SER A 103 -20.44 7.55 -0.49
CA SER A 103 -19.44 7.69 0.56
C SER A 103 -20.07 8.29 1.82
N ILE A 104 -19.33 8.18 2.91
CA ILE A 104 -19.78 8.79 4.18
C ILE A 104 -19.90 10.32 4.06
N GLN A 105 -19.11 10.95 3.20
CA GLN A 105 -19.16 12.40 2.98
C GLN A 105 -20.43 12.87 2.24
N THR A 106 -21.13 11.98 1.56
CA THR A 106 -22.35 12.34 0.81
C THR A 106 -23.62 12.17 1.62
N ILE A 107 -23.53 11.60 2.82
CA ILE A 107 -24.68 11.27 3.66
C ILE A 107 -24.88 12.35 4.71
N SER A 108 -26.14 12.65 4.99
CA SER A 108 -26.52 13.60 6.03
C SER A 108 -27.71 13.11 6.84
N THR A 109 -27.76 13.54 8.11
CA THR A 109 -28.92 13.35 8.97
C THR A 109 -29.66 14.70 9.14
N GLU A 110 -30.98 14.65 9.14
CA GLU A 110 -31.79 15.83 9.33
C GLU A 110 -31.77 16.39 10.77
N THR A 111 -31.18 15.65 11.71
CA THR A 111 -30.98 16.09 13.10
C THR A 111 -29.94 17.21 13.21
N LEU A 112 -29.14 17.43 12.17
CA LEU A 112 -28.13 18.47 12.09
C LEU A 112 -28.41 19.39 10.90
N GLU A 113 -28.21 20.71 11.08
CA GLU A 113 -28.39 21.70 10.02
C GLU A 113 -27.14 21.83 9.11
N SER A 114 -26.01 21.26 9.51
CA SER A 114 -24.78 21.36 8.73
C SER A 114 -24.86 20.57 7.42
N SER A 115 -24.02 20.96 6.45
CA SER A 115 -24.01 20.37 5.11
C SER A 115 -23.41 18.97 5.12
N PRO A 116 -23.77 18.11 4.16
CA PRO A 116 -23.09 16.82 3.96
C PRO A 116 -21.59 17.02 3.77
N GLY A 117 -20.78 16.13 4.32
CA GLY A 117 -19.33 16.22 4.26
C GLY A 117 -18.70 17.09 5.34
N SER A 118 -19.49 17.86 6.09
CA SER A 118 -18.97 18.59 7.26
C SER A 118 -18.54 17.62 8.35
N ILE A 119 -17.61 18.05 9.19
CA ILE A 119 -17.10 17.22 10.30
C ILE A 119 -18.26 16.78 11.20
N ALA A 120 -19.20 17.66 11.48
CA ALA A 120 -20.36 17.38 12.32
C ALA A 120 -21.25 16.28 11.72
N GLN A 121 -21.56 16.37 10.42
CA GLN A 121 -22.38 15.37 9.74
C GLN A 121 -21.68 14.02 9.66
N VAL A 122 -20.41 13.99 9.28
CA VAL A 122 -19.63 12.76 9.18
C VAL A 122 -19.56 12.07 10.55
N ARG A 123 -19.33 12.82 11.62
CA ARG A 123 -19.29 12.30 12.99
C ARG A 123 -20.61 11.70 13.42
N GLU A 124 -21.68 12.47 13.27
CA GLU A 124 -23.02 12.05 13.73
C GLU A 124 -23.54 10.84 12.95
N CYS A 125 -23.38 10.85 11.63
CA CYS A 125 -23.78 9.73 10.79
C CYS A 125 -22.99 8.48 11.13
N SER A 126 -21.69 8.60 11.29
CA SER A 126 -20.81 7.45 11.61
C SER A 126 -21.13 6.87 13.00
N ALA A 127 -21.38 7.73 13.99
CA ALA A 127 -21.75 7.28 15.33
C ALA A 127 -23.11 6.55 15.33
N SER A 128 -24.07 7.07 14.58
CA SER A 128 -25.39 6.44 14.43
C SER A 128 -25.26 5.06 13.75
N ILE A 129 -24.47 4.98 12.68
CA ILE A 129 -24.26 3.73 11.93
C ILE A 129 -23.54 2.71 12.81
N LEU A 130 -22.58 3.12 13.64
CA LEU A 130 -21.90 2.23 14.57
C LEU A 130 -22.90 1.59 15.53
N ARG A 131 -23.77 2.40 16.13
CA ARG A 131 -24.81 1.89 17.05
C ARG A 131 -25.71 0.89 16.33
N PHE A 132 -26.14 1.23 15.12
CA PHE A 132 -26.95 0.33 14.29
C PHE A 132 -26.25 -1.00 14.04
N ALA A 133 -24.97 -0.97 13.64
CA ALA A 133 -24.19 -2.19 13.36
C ALA A 133 -24.10 -3.08 14.60
N LYS A 134 -23.84 -2.50 15.78
CA LYS A 134 -23.73 -3.25 17.03
C LYS A 134 -25.05 -3.84 17.47
N GLU A 135 -26.15 -3.09 17.35
CA GLU A 135 -27.47 -3.54 17.79
C GLU A 135 -28.06 -4.63 16.90
N THR A 136 -27.79 -4.58 15.61
CA THR A 136 -28.38 -5.49 14.62
C THR A 136 -27.44 -6.60 14.16
N HIS A 137 -26.19 -6.59 14.58
CA HIS A 137 -25.13 -7.51 14.11
C HIS A 137 -24.95 -7.44 12.60
N THR A 138 -25.20 -6.28 11.99
CA THR A 138 -25.01 -6.04 10.57
C THR A 138 -23.62 -5.46 10.35
N ALA A 139 -22.85 -6.05 9.46
CA ALA A 139 -21.54 -5.50 9.09
C ALA A 139 -21.74 -4.30 8.15
N VAL A 140 -21.03 -3.22 8.40
CA VAL A 140 -21.14 -2.00 7.59
C VAL A 140 -19.75 -1.59 7.11
N ILE A 141 -19.66 -1.31 5.81
CA ILE A 141 -18.43 -0.78 5.19
C ILE A 141 -18.72 0.65 4.75
N LEU A 142 -17.99 1.60 5.32
CA LEU A 142 -18.02 2.99 4.91
C LEU A 142 -16.88 3.24 3.93
N ILE A 143 -17.17 3.86 2.81
CA ILE A 143 -16.16 4.36 1.88
C ILE A 143 -16.00 5.86 2.15
N GLY A 144 -14.74 6.29 2.35
CA GLY A 144 -14.41 7.68 2.63
C GLY A 144 -13.32 8.20 1.71
N HIS A 145 -13.46 9.43 1.25
CA HIS A 145 -12.45 10.08 0.43
C HIS A 145 -11.42 10.76 1.32
N ILE A 146 -10.14 10.48 1.06
CA ILE A 146 -8.99 11.10 1.72
C ILE A 146 -8.33 12.00 0.69
N ASN A 147 -7.96 13.23 1.07
CA ASN A 147 -7.22 14.11 0.17
C ASN A 147 -5.76 13.67 0.04
N LYS A 148 -4.98 14.32 -0.86
CA LYS A 148 -3.57 14.02 -1.08
C LYS A 148 -2.69 14.14 0.15
N GLU A 149 -3.13 14.90 1.14
CA GLU A 149 -2.43 15.09 2.41
C GLU A 149 -2.74 13.99 3.41
N GLY A 150 -3.57 12.99 3.02
CA GLY A 150 -3.93 11.86 3.85
C GLY A 150 -4.97 12.17 4.91
N SER A 151 -5.69 13.29 4.78
CA SER A 151 -6.76 13.65 5.72
C SER A 151 -8.13 13.53 5.09
N ILE A 152 -9.03 12.80 5.75
CA ILE A 152 -10.48 12.87 5.52
C ILE A 152 -10.96 14.08 6.29
N ALA A 153 -12.04 14.75 5.86
CA ALA A 153 -12.71 15.75 6.71
C ALA A 153 -13.13 15.05 8.02
N GLY A 154 -12.41 15.33 9.12
CA GLY A 154 -12.59 14.69 10.42
C GLY A 154 -11.99 13.29 10.59
N PRO A 155 -10.78 12.99 10.04
CA PRO A 155 -10.24 11.61 9.99
C PRO A 155 -9.98 11.02 11.37
N LYS A 156 -9.42 11.79 12.28
CA LYS A 156 -9.13 11.32 13.64
C LYS A 156 -10.41 11.01 14.42
N VAL A 157 -11.50 11.70 14.11
CA VAL A 157 -12.80 11.46 14.71
C VAL A 157 -13.36 10.13 14.22
N LEU A 158 -13.28 9.87 12.90
CA LEU A 158 -13.72 8.60 12.30
C LEU A 158 -12.92 7.42 12.84
N GLU A 159 -11.61 7.57 12.94
CA GLU A 159 -10.74 6.51 13.48
C GLU A 159 -11.13 6.11 14.91
N ARG A 160 -11.62 7.05 15.71
CA ARG A 160 -12.08 6.76 17.07
C ARG A 160 -13.42 6.03 17.10
N ILE A 161 -14.27 6.27 16.11
CA ILE A 161 -15.63 5.72 16.06
C ILE A 161 -15.63 4.31 15.48
N VAL A 162 -14.93 4.07 14.37
CA VAL A 162 -14.98 2.82 13.62
C VAL A 162 -14.14 1.72 14.26
N ASP A 163 -14.46 0.46 13.99
CA ASP A 163 -13.72 -0.70 14.50
C ASP A 163 -12.43 -0.93 13.71
N THR A 164 -12.47 -0.68 12.41
CA THR A 164 -11.36 -0.95 11.49
C THR A 164 -11.23 0.18 10.48
N VAL A 165 -10.00 0.62 10.26
CA VAL A 165 -9.68 1.60 9.21
C VAL A 165 -8.69 0.96 8.26
N LEU A 166 -9.08 0.86 7.00
CA LEU A 166 -8.23 0.43 5.91
C LEU A 166 -7.97 1.62 4.99
N GLN A 167 -6.75 1.73 4.50
CA GLN A 167 -6.36 2.80 3.58
C GLN A 167 -5.94 2.19 2.25
N PHE A 168 -6.56 2.63 1.17
CA PHE A 168 -6.24 2.19 -0.18
C PHE A 168 -5.37 3.24 -0.86
N GLU A 169 -4.14 2.86 -1.16
CA GLU A 169 -3.09 3.75 -1.64
C GLU A 169 -2.64 3.37 -3.04
N GLY A 170 -2.09 4.34 -3.76
CA GLY A 170 -1.51 4.17 -5.07
C GLY A 170 -1.65 5.45 -5.86
N ASP A 171 -1.16 5.43 -7.09
CA ASP A 171 -1.28 6.53 -8.03
C ASP A 171 -2.16 6.07 -9.20
N GLN A 172 -3.08 6.94 -9.64
CA GLN A 172 -3.97 6.63 -10.78
C GLN A 172 -3.20 6.31 -12.07
N HIS A 173 -1.96 6.80 -12.19
CA HIS A 173 -1.11 6.56 -13.36
C HIS A 173 -0.40 5.21 -13.33
N TYR A 174 -0.45 4.48 -12.19
CA TYR A 174 0.18 3.19 -12.02
C TYR A 174 -0.86 2.10 -11.78
N MET A 175 -0.46 0.86 -12.12
CA MET A 175 -1.37 -0.29 -12.08
C MET A 175 -1.59 -0.86 -10.68
N TYR A 176 -0.67 -0.61 -9.74
CA TYR A 176 -0.69 -1.26 -8.44
C TYR A 176 -1.33 -0.41 -7.36
N ARG A 177 -1.98 -1.10 -6.41
CA ARG A 177 -2.61 -0.49 -5.24
C ARG A 177 -2.22 -1.28 -4.01
N ILE A 178 -2.01 -0.57 -2.90
CA ILE A 178 -1.75 -1.19 -1.59
C ILE A 178 -2.93 -0.90 -0.68
N LEU A 179 -3.45 -1.94 -0.04
CA LEU A 179 -4.45 -1.82 1.01
C LEU A 179 -3.76 -2.04 2.34
N ARG A 180 -3.76 -1.02 3.21
CA ARG A 180 -3.13 -1.06 4.52
C ARG A 180 -4.15 -1.05 5.63
N SER A 181 -3.87 -1.79 6.69
CA SER A 181 -4.62 -1.68 7.93
C SER A 181 -4.03 -0.56 8.77
N ILE A 182 -4.80 0.49 9.03
CA ILE A 182 -4.38 1.63 9.86
C ILE A 182 -4.84 1.42 11.31
N LYS A 183 -6.01 0.84 11.48
CA LYS A 183 -6.59 0.45 12.77
C LYS A 183 -7.36 -0.83 12.60
N ASN A 184 -7.21 -1.77 13.51
CA ASN A 184 -8.01 -2.99 13.49
C ASN A 184 -8.24 -3.49 14.92
N ARG A 185 -9.46 -3.34 15.41
CA ARG A 185 -9.86 -3.78 16.74
C ARG A 185 -9.84 -5.31 16.87
N PHE A 186 -9.92 -6.02 15.75
CA PHE A 186 -10.07 -7.48 15.70
C PHE A 186 -8.80 -8.21 15.27
N GLY A 187 -7.70 -7.50 15.02
CA GLY A 187 -6.48 -8.13 14.53
C GLY A 187 -5.30 -7.17 14.41
N SER A 188 -4.30 -7.60 13.67
CA SER A 188 -3.06 -6.86 13.47
C SER A 188 -3.24 -5.69 12.51
N THR A 189 -2.48 -4.59 12.73
CA THR A 189 -2.35 -3.50 11.76
C THR A 189 -1.09 -3.64 10.90
N ALA A 190 -0.34 -4.74 11.06
CA ALA A 190 0.88 -4.98 10.29
C ALA A 190 0.66 -5.65 8.95
N GLU A 191 -0.57 -6.02 8.63
CA GLU A 191 -0.91 -6.69 7.36
C GLU A 191 -1.22 -5.70 6.25
N LEU A 192 -0.90 -6.10 5.03
CA LEU A 192 -1.29 -5.34 3.83
C LEU A 192 -1.65 -6.27 2.68
N GLY A 193 -2.45 -5.75 1.76
CA GLY A 193 -2.82 -6.44 0.53
C GLY A 193 -2.35 -5.65 -0.68
N ILE A 194 -2.06 -6.35 -1.76
CA ILE A 194 -1.61 -5.72 -3.01
C ILE A 194 -2.53 -6.14 -4.15
N TYR A 195 -2.92 -5.16 -4.95
CA TYR A 195 -3.81 -5.33 -6.08
C TYR A 195 -3.24 -4.70 -7.33
N GLU A 196 -3.63 -5.26 -8.47
CA GLU A 196 -3.35 -4.70 -9.78
C GLU A 196 -4.67 -4.22 -10.40
N MET A 197 -4.72 -2.96 -10.83
CA MET A 197 -5.89 -2.40 -11.48
C MET A 197 -5.94 -2.86 -12.94
N ARG A 198 -7.05 -3.47 -13.33
CA ARG A 198 -7.31 -3.97 -14.69
C ARG A 198 -8.66 -3.45 -15.18
N GLN A 199 -8.97 -3.68 -16.45
CA GLN A 199 -10.25 -3.26 -17.04
C GLN A 199 -11.45 -3.95 -16.40
N ASP A 200 -11.28 -5.21 -15.98
CA ASP A 200 -12.31 -6.02 -15.35
C ASP A 200 -12.30 -5.94 -13.81
N GLY A 201 -11.57 -4.99 -13.26
CA GLY A 201 -11.52 -4.76 -11.82
C GLY A 201 -10.12 -4.89 -11.24
N LEU A 202 -10.06 -5.11 -9.93
CA LEU A 202 -8.82 -5.27 -9.18
C LEU A 202 -8.46 -6.74 -9.06
N ARG A 203 -7.25 -7.09 -9.48
CA ARG A 203 -6.72 -8.43 -9.35
C ARG A 203 -5.83 -8.51 -8.11
N GLN A 204 -6.04 -9.54 -7.30
CA GLN A 204 -5.19 -9.83 -6.14
C GLN A 204 -3.79 -10.21 -6.61
N VAL A 205 -2.77 -9.65 -5.95
CA VAL A 205 -1.38 -9.99 -6.20
C VAL A 205 -0.87 -10.80 -5.02
N SER A 206 -0.83 -12.13 -5.18
CA SER A 206 -0.41 -13.04 -4.12
C SER A 206 1.11 -13.05 -3.93
N ASN A 207 1.88 -12.81 -5.00
CA ASN A 207 3.34 -12.70 -4.94
C ASN A 207 3.77 -11.36 -5.56
N PRO A 208 3.87 -10.29 -4.75
CA PRO A 208 4.23 -8.97 -5.25
C PRO A 208 5.60 -8.93 -5.92
N SER A 209 6.55 -9.72 -5.44
CA SER A 209 7.92 -9.71 -5.97
C SER A 209 7.98 -10.05 -7.46
N GLU A 210 7.14 -10.95 -7.92
CA GLU A 210 7.11 -11.32 -9.34
C GLU A 210 6.73 -10.16 -10.26
N LEU A 211 5.93 -9.23 -9.76
CA LEU A 211 5.46 -8.07 -10.51
C LEU A 211 6.32 -6.83 -10.31
N LEU A 212 7.03 -6.75 -9.18
CA LEU A 212 7.85 -5.61 -8.83
C LEU A 212 9.31 -5.75 -9.28
N LEU A 213 9.64 -6.87 -9.94
CA LEU A 213 10.95 -7.13 -10.52
C LEU A 213 10.82 -7.19 -12.05
N SER A 214 11.76 -6.53 -12.75
CA SER A 214 11.89 -6.69 -14.20
C SER A 214 12.48 -8.06 -14.50
N GLN A 215 11.98 -8.71 -15.54
CA GLN A 215 12.46 -10.04 -15.90
C GLN A 215 13.79 -10.02 -16.65
N ASP A 216 14.14 -8.90 -17.26
CA ASP A 216 15.34 -8.80 -18.08
C ASP A 216 16.00 -7.44 -17.90
N HIS A 217 16.89 -7.32 -16.91
CA HIS A 217 17.65 -6.09 -16.66
C HIS A 217 19.16 -6.33 -16.65
N GLU A 218 19.60 -7.50 -17.11
CA GLU A 218 21.03 -7.83 -17.17
C GLU A 218 21.77 -6.84 -18.07
N GLY A 219 22.87 -6.31 -17.56
CA GLY A 219 23.67 -5.33 -18.26
C GLY A 219 23.16 -3.90 -18.21
N MET A 220 22.02 -3.65 -17.61
CA MET A 220 21.46 -2.30 -17.47
C MET A 220 21.97 -1.64 -16.19
N SER A 221 22.57 -0.43 -16.33
CA SER A 221 22.97 0.35 -15.17
C SER A 221 21.78 1.02 -14.51
N GLY A 222 21.94 1.41 -13.24
CA GLY A 222 20.92 2.15 -12.51
C GLY A 222 19.85 1.29 -11.84
N ILE A 223 20.04 -0.03 -11.79
CA ILE A 223 19.05 -0.95 -11.22
C ILE A 223 19.64 -1.69 -10.02
N ALA A 224 18.95 -1.67 -8.90
CA ALA A 224 19.28 -2.43 -7.70
C ALA A 224 18.01 -3.04 -7.11
N ILE A 225 18.15 -4.21 -6.49
CA ILE A 225 17.03 -4.94 -5.92
C ILE A 225 17.09 -4.85 -4.40
N ALA A 226 16.03 -4.33 -3.82
CA ALA A 226 15.86 -4.25 -2.37
C ALA A 226 14.99 -5.38 -1.87
N SER A 227 15.35 -5.94 -0.70
CA SER A 227 14.45 -6.81 0.05
C SER A 227 13.75 -5.95 1.10
N ALA A 228 12.49 -5.64 0.83
CA ALA A 228 11.69 -4.72 1.62
C ALA A 228 10.68 -5.47 2.47
N ILE A 229 10.24 -4.84 3.55
CA ILE A 229 9.12 -5.32 4.35
C ILE A 229 8.14 -4.16 4.57
N GLU A 230 6.88 -4.40 4.26
CA GLU A 230 5.79 -3.52 4.62
C GLU A 230 4.89 -4.27 5.59
N GLY A 231 4.78 -3.73 6.83
CA GLY A 231 4.15 -4.46 7.93
C GLY A 231 4.96 -5.71 8.26
N ILE A 232 4.39 -6.88 8.05
CA ILE A 232 5.07 -8.17 8.24
C ILE A 232 5.33 -8.89 6.91
N ARG A 233 5.00 -8.28 5.79
CA ARG A 233 5.06 -8.91 4.48
C ARG A 233 6.36 -8.56 3.75
N PRO A 234 7.25 -9.55 3.51
CA PRO A 234 8.46 -9.31 2.74
C PRO A 234 8.19 -9.36 1.23
N PHE A 235 8.91 -8.54 0.48
CA PHE A 235 8.88 -8.58 -0.97
C PHE A 235 10.14 -7.95 -1.54
N LEU A 236 10.58 -8.45 -2.69
CA LEU A 236 11.68 -7.85 -3.42
C LEU A 236 11.15 -6.79 -4.37
N ILE A 237 11.83 -5.68 -4.44
CA ILE A 237 11.41 -4.56 -5.28
C ILE A 237 12.60 -3.95 -5.99
N GLU A 238 12.40 -3.64 -7.27
CA GLU A 238 13.42 -3.01 -8.09
C GLU A 238 13.44 -1.51 -7.86
N THR A 239 14.63 -0.96 -7.60
CA THR A 239 14.88 0.47 -7.58
C THR A 239 15.62 0.84 -8.86
N GLN A 240 15.19 1.91 -9.51
CA GLN A 240 15.78 2.40 -10.75
C GLN A 240 16.21 3.84 -10.58
N ALA A 241 17.41 4.16 -11.00
CA ALA A 241 17.92 5.52 -10.96
C ALA A 241 18.51 5.92 -12.29
N LEU A 242 18.36 7.20 -12.61
CA LEU A 242 19.03 7.84 -13.74
C LEU A 242 19.75 9.05 -13.22
N VAL A 243 21.07 9.08 -13.42
CA VAL A 243 21.94 10.21 -13.06
C VAL A 243 22.55 10.76 -14.32
N SER A 244 22.38 12.05 -14.56
CA SER A 244 22.93 12.71 -15.74
C SER A 244 23.47 14.08 -15.37
N SER A 245 24.32 14.65 -16.22
CA SER A 245 24.84 16.00 -16.01
C SER A 245 23.70 17.02 -16.17
N ALA A 246 23.63 17.96 -15.24
CA ALA A 246 22.65 19.04 -15.31
C ALA A 246 22.99 19.97 -16.46
N VAL A 247 22.05 20.17 -17.39
CA VAL A 247 22.24 20.97 -18.60
C VAL A 247 21.83 22.44 -18.39
N TYR A 248 20.87 22.67 -17.48
CA TYR A 248 20.21 23.99 -17.33
C TYR A 248 20.45 24.65 -15.98
N GLY A 249 21.65 24.63 -15.46
CA GLY A 249 22.01 25.37 -14.26
C GLY A 249 21.60 24.71 -12.94
N ASN A 250 20.33 24.54 -12.69
CA ASN A 250 19.85 23.92 -11.45
C ASN A 250 19.64 22.42 -11.62
N PRO A 251 20.35 21.58 -10.85
CA PRO A 251 20.15 20.13 -10.90
C PRO A 251 18.71 19.73 -10.54
N GLN A 252 18.12 18.88 -11.34
CA GLN A 252 16.78 18.35 -11.08
C GLN A 252 16.87 17.12 -10.21
N ARG A 253 15.99 17.05 -9.22
CA ARG A 253 15.88 15.93 -8.30
C ARG A 253 14.44 15.48 -8.24
N SER A 254 14.18 14.21 -8.57
CA SER A 254 12.84 13.66 -8.64
C SER A 254 12.82 12.23 -8.12
N ALA A 255 11.79 11.88 -7.39
CA ALA A 255 11.61 10.52 -6.86
C ALA A 255 10.14 10.11 -6.98
N THR A 256 9.92 8.87 -7.42
CA THR A 256 8.61 8.24 -7.46
C THR A 256 8.64 7.00 -6.59
N GLY A 257 7.71 6.91 -5.62
CA GLY A 257 7.63 5.79 -4.70
C GLY A 257 8.59 5.84 -3.52
N PHE A 258 9.36 6.93 -3.40
CA PHE A 258 10.34 7.15 -2.35
C PHE A 258 10.32 8.63 -1.95
N ASP A 259 10.53 8.91 -0.67
CA ASP A 259 10.53 10.28 -0.16
C ASP A 259 11.68 11.09 -0.74
N ILE A 260 11.37 12.19 -1.43
CA ILE A 260 12.37 13.05 -2.06
C ILE A 260 13.32 13.67 -1.03
N ARG A 261 12.85 13.99 0.18
CA ARG A 261 13.69 14.54 1.25
C ARG A 261 14.72 13.51 1.70
N ARG A 262 14.30 12.25 1.81
CA ARG A 262 15.21 11.17 2.15
C ARG A 262 16.22 10.92 1.04
N MET A 263 15.81 10.96 -0.22
CA MET A 263 16.73 10.87 -1.35
C MET A 263 17.79 11.96 -1.29
N ASN A 264 17.39 13.20 -1.04
CA ASN A 264 18.32 14.32 -0.94
C ASN A 264 19.29 14.13 0.22
N MET A 265 18.84 13.60 1.35
CA MET A 265 19.71 13.26 2.48
C MET A 265 20.74 12.20 2.08
N LEU A 266 20.31 11.15 1.38
CA LEU A 266 21.19 10.09 0.91
C LEU A 266 22.22 10.62 -0.09
N LEU A 267 21.84 11.53 -0.98
CA LEU A 267 22.76 12.17 -1.91
C LEU A 267 23.81 12.98 -1.16
N ALA A 268 23.41 13.69 -0.11
CA ALA A 268 24.34 14.43 0.74
C ALA A 268 25.33 13.52 1.45
N VAL A 269 24.90 12.36 1.92
CA VAL A 269 25.77 11.35 2.53
C VAL A 269 26.79 10.84 1.50
N LEU A 270 26.36 10.52 0.29
CA LEU A 270 27.24 10.07 -0.78
C LEU A 270 28.30 11.10 -1.12
N GLU A 271 27.92 12.35 -1.16
CA GLU A 271 28.85 13.43 -1.49
C GLU A 271 29.83 13.71 -0.36
N LYS A 272 29.33 13.88 0.86
CA LYS A 272 30.15 14.30 2.01
C LYS A 272 30.97 13.15 2.59
N ARG A 273 30.40 11.94 2.71
CA ARG A 273 31.04 10.83 3.41
C ARG A 273 31.74 9.85 2.50
N VAL A 274 31.32 9.75 1.24
CA VAL A 274 31.85 8.76 0.30
C VAL A 274 32.62 9.42 -0.85
N GLY A 275 32.46 10.72 -1.03
CA GLY A 275 33.26 11.50 -1.99
C GLY A 275 32.72 11.52 -3.41
N PHE A 276 31.47 11.11 -3.63
CA PHE A 276 30.87 11.20 -4.95
C PHE A 276 30.33 12.62 -5.21
N LYS A 277 30.65 13.18 -6.39
CA LYS A 277 30.26 14.53 -6.77
C LYS A 277 28.92 14.47 -7.51
N LEU A 278 27.84 14.72 -6.78
CA LEU A 278 26.48 14.68 -7.31
C LEU A 278 25.79 16.04 -7.35
N ALA A 279 26.43 17.09 -6.83
CA ALA A 279 25.82 18.42 -6.72
C ALA A 279 25.39 19.01 -8.07
N GLN A 280 26.11 18.69 -9.16
CA GLN A 280 25.81 19.19 -10.51
C GLN A 280 25.16 18.12 -11.39
N LYS A 281 24.57 17.12 -10.78
CA LYS A 281 23.90 16.04 -11.48
C LYS A 281 22.40 16.08 -11.28
N ASP A 282 21.66 15.80 -12.36
CA ASP A 282 20.24 15.46 -12.27
C ASP A 282 20.13 14.04 -11.74
N VAL A 283 19.23 13.82 -10.81
CA VAL A 283 18.96 12.48 -10.24
C VAL A 283 17.48 12.18 -10.28
N PHE A 284 17.13 11.12 -10.97
CA PHE A 284 15.76 10.61 -11.05
C PHE A 284 15.72 9.21 -10.45
N LEU A 285 14.82 9.02 -9.50
CA LEU A 285 14.64 7.72 -8.81
C LEU A 285 13.22 7.23 -9.00
N ASN A 286 13.10 5.97 -9.35
CA ASN A 286 11.80 5.33 -9.53
C ASN A 286 11.78 3.98 -8.82
N ILE A 287 10.80 3.80 -7.94
CA ILE A 287 10.53 2.49 -7.36
C ILE A 287 9.53 1.78 -8.26
N ALA A 288 9.83 0.55 -8.63
CA ALA A 288 9.01 -0.21 -9.57
C ALA A 288 7.53 -0.28 -9.13
N GLY A 289 6.64 -0.18 -10.11
CA GLY A 289 5.21 -0.19 -9.88
C GLY A 289 4.63 1.10 -9.31
N GLY A 290 5.47 2.12 -9.05
CA GLY A 290 5.03 3.39 -8.47
C GLY A 290 4.51 3.30 -7.05
N LEU A 291 4.70 2.17 -6.38
CA LEU A 291 4.28 1.99 -4.99
C LEU A 291 5.18 2.78 -4.06
N LYS A 292 4.55 3.46 -3.10
CA LYS A 292 5.31 4.17 -2.07
C LYS A 292 5.80 3.17 -1.03
N VAL A 293 7.12 3.01 -0.93
CA VAL A 293 7.75 2.12 0.04
C VAL A 293 8.30 2.97 1.19
N ASN A 294 7.84 2.66 2.40
CA ASN A 294 8.22 3.41 3.61
C ASN A 294 9.30 2.71 4.43
N ASP A 295 9.78 1.57 3.97
CA ASP A 295 10.80 0.79 4.68
C ASP A 295 12.17 1.42 4.50
N PRO A 296 12.82 1.91 5.59
CA PRO A 296 14.15 2.52 5.48
C PRO A 296 15.23 1.54 5.02
N ALA A 297 14.97 0.23 5.10
CA ALA A 297 15.91 -0.79 4.64
C ALA A 297 16.18 -0.73 3.14
N ILE A 298 15.35 -0.06 2.35
CA ILE A 298 15.61 0.08 0.91
C ILE A 298 16.66 1.15 0.59
N ASP A 299 17.11 1.91 1.57
CA ASP A 299 18.13 2.96 1.37
C ASP A 299 19.36 2.45 0.63
N LEU A 300 19.86 1.25 1.00
CA LEU A 300 21.05 0.69 0.39
C LEU A 300 20.84 0.44 -1.10
N ALA A 301 19.69 -0.07 -1.50
CA ALA A 301 19.37 -0.29 -2.90
C ALA A 301 19.22 1.06 -3.64
N VAL A 302 18.63 2.05 -3.00
CA VAL A 302 18.48 3.39 -3.58
C VAL A 302 19.84 3.98 -3.91
N ILE A 303 20.77 4.03 -2.95
CA ILE A 303 22.10 4.60 -3.20
C ILE A 303 22.90 3.76 -4.19
N SER A 304 22.71 2.42 -4.16
CA SER A 304 23.40 1.53 -5.10
C SER A 304 22.91 1.74 -6.54
N SER A 305 21.62 1.94 -6.75
CA SER A 305 21.07 2.24 -8.07
C SER A 305 21.55 3.61 -8.58
N ILE A 306 21.64 4.62 -7.70
CA ILE A 306 22.15 5.95 -8.04
C ILE A 306 23.60 5.84 -8.49
N LEU A 307 24.45 5.16 -7.73
CA LEU A 307 25.84 5.00 -8.09
C LEU A 307 26.05 4.14 -9.34
N SER A 308 25.27 3.09 -9.50
CA SER A 308 25.29 2.28 -10.70
C SER A 308 25.05 3.14 -11.95
N SER A 309 24.03 4.01 -11.90
CA SER A 309 23.76 4.94 -12.99
C SER A 309 24.89 5.98 -13.17
N ASN A 310 25.35 6.56 -12.06
CA ASN A 310 26.40 7.57 -12.11
C ASN A 310 27.71 7.07 -12.75
N MET A 311 28.08 5.83 -12.47
CA MET A 311 29.26 5.17 -13.02
C MET A 311 28.97 4.42 -14.32
N ASP A 312 27.71 4.34 -14.71
CA ASP A 312 27.24 3.54 -15.85
C ASP A 312 27.72 2.10 -15.78
N THR A 313 27.66 1.52 -14.60
CA THR A 313 28.10 0.14 -14.30
C THR A 313 26.94 -0.65 -13.73
N ALA A 314 26.57 -1.73 -14.40
CA ALA A 314 25.44 -2.58 -13.98
C ALA A 314 25.77 -3.37 -12.72
N ILE A 315 24.75 -3.56 -11.88
CA ILE A 315 24.79 -4.48 -10.75
C ILE A 315 24.33 -5.85 -11.26
N GLU A 316 24.94 -6.92 -10.78
CA GLU A 316 24.54 -8.28 -11.17
C GLU A 316 23.08 -8.53 -10.77
N PRO A 317 22.29 -9.17 -11.66
CA PRO A 317 20.84 -9.32 -11.43
C PRO A 317 20.47 -10.24 -10.26
N GLU A 318 21.38 -11.12 -9.84
CA GLU A 318 21.12 -12.08 -8.77
C GLU A 318 21.52 -11.59 -7.37
N VAL A 319 21.86 -10.30 -7.26
CA VAL A 319 22.21 -9.63 -5.99
C VAL A 319 21.04 -8.81 -5.50
N CYS A 320 20.67 -9.00 -4.24
CA CYS A 320 19.72 -8.14 -3.56
C CYS A 320 20.31 -7.64 -2.24
N MET A 321 19.64 -6.71 -1.61
CA MET A 321 20.20 -6.04 -0.45
C MET A 321 19.13 -5.45 0.47
N ALA A 322 19.52 -5.20 1.72
CA ALA A 322 18.77 -4.44 2.67
C ALA A 322 19.73 -3.71 3.61
N GLY A 323 19.44 -2.45 3.90
CA GLY A 323 20.26 -1.67 4.82
C GLY A 323 19.76 -0.24 4.93
N GLU A 324 19.62 0.27 6.14
CA GLU A 324 19.32 1.66 6.40
C GLU A 324 20.62 2.45 6.45
N ILE A 325 20.67 3.61 5.82
CA ILE A 325 21.89 4.43 5.75
C ILE A 325 21.79 5.57 6.75
N GLY A 326 22.79 5.66 7.62
CA GLY A 326 22.92 6.77 8.56
C GLY A 326 23.72 7.94 8.00
N LEU A 327 23.68 9.07 8.70
CA LEU A 327 24.29 10.31 8.26
C LEU A 327 25.82 10.26 8.18
N SER A 328 26.45 9.29 8.82
CA SER A 328 27.90 9.10 8.75
C SER A 328 28.33 8.07 7.69
N GLY A 329 27.40 7.61 6.86
CA GLY A 329 27.67 6.58 5.86
C GLY A 329 27.68 5.17 6.43
N GLU A 330 27.24 5.00 7.68
CA GLU A 330 27.11 3.69 8.29
C GLU A 330 25.87 2.96 7.78
N ILE A 331 25.95 1.65 7.71
CA ILE A 331 24.83 0.79 7.33
C ILE A 331 24.23 0.23 8.61
N ARG A 332 23.05 0.71 8.95
CA ARG A 332 22.35 0.39 10.18
C ARG A 332 21.57 -0.92 10.04
N PRO A 333 21.37 -1.64 11.15
CA PRO A 333 20.60 -2.89 11.11
C PRO A 333 19.16 -2.66 10.67
N VAL A 334 18.58 -3.70 10.10
CA VAL A 334 17.19 -3.70 9.66
C VAL A 334 16.39 -4.72 10.45
N ASN A 335 15.08 -4.53 10.52
CA ASN A 335 14.22 -5.49 11.18
C ASN A 335 13.96 -6.70 10.28
N ARG A 336 13.59 -7.82 10.90
CA ARG A 336 13.10 -9.03 10.21
C ARG A 336 14.04 -9.51 9.09
N ILE A 337 15.34 -9.53 9.37
CA ILE A 337 16.33 -9.91 8.37
C ILE A 337 16.09 -11.34 7.84
N GLU A 338 15.63 -12.24 8.68
CA GLU A 338 15.37 -13.63 8.29
C GLU A 338 14.29 -13.74 7.23
N GLN A 339 13.20 -12.97 7.38
CA GLN A 339 12.13 -12.92 6.40
C GLN A 339 12.60 -12.30 5.07
N ARG A 340 13.44 -11.27 5.14
CA ARG A 340 14.02 -10.63 3.95
C ARG A 340 14.89 -11.60 3.16
N ILE A 341 15.74 -12.34 3.86
CA ILE A 341 16.60 -13.34 3.24
C ILE A 341 15.77 -14.50 2.68
N GLY A 342 14.78 -14.96 3.44
CA GLY A 342 13.89 -16.04 3.02
C GLY A 342 13.16 -15.73 1.72
N GLU A 343 12.66 -14.51 1.55
CA GLU A 343 12.02 -14.10 0.31
C GLU A 343 13.00 -14.09 -0.86
N ALA A 344 14.21 -13.60 -0.65
CA ALA A 344 15.26 -13.59 -1.67
C ALA A 344 15.65 -15.00 -2.11
N GLU A 345 15.81 -15.94 -1.17
CA GLU A 345 16.12 -17.33 -1.47
C GLU A 345 15.00 -17.99 -2.28
N LYS A 346 13.75 -17.75 -1.88
CA LYS A 346 12.57 -18.28 -2.56
C LYS A 346 12.53 -17.88 -4.03
N LEU A 347 13.02 -16.67 -4.35
CA LEU A 347 13.01 -16.13 -5.72
C LEU A 347 14.32 -16.43 -6.48
N GLY A 348 15.22 -17.20 -5.90
CA GLY A 348 16.43 -17.67 -6.58
C GLY A 348 17.60 -16.70 -6.59
N PHE A 349 17.59 -15.68 -5.74
CA PHE A 349 18.73 -14.78 -5.60
C PHE A 349 19.92 -15.52 -4.98
N LYS A 350 21.12 -15.17 -5.41
CA LYS A 350 22.35 -15.88 -5.01
C LYS A 350 23.17 -15.14 -3.97
N ARG A 351 23.08 -13.81 -3.92
CA ARG A 351 23.85 -12.99 -2.97
C ARG A 351 22.96 -11.94 -2.31
N PHE A 352 23.19 -11.75 -1.02
CA PHE A 352 22.46 -10.79 -0.22
C PHE A 352 23.45 -9.92 0.55
N ILE A 353 23.42 -8.62 0.29
CA ILE A 353 24.20 -7.63 1.04
C ILE A 353 23.34 -7.15 2.19
N LEU A 354 23.85 -7.30 3.42
CA LEU A 354 23.12 -6.99 4.63
C LEU A 354 24.01 -6.27 5.64
N PRO A 355 23.41 -5.54 6.59
CA PRO A 355 24.19 -4.92 7.66
C PRO A 355 24.90 -5.99 8.50
N LYS A 356 26.17 -5.74 8.81
CA LYS A 356 26.98 -6.70 9.59
C LYS A 356 26.35 -7.02 10.94
N TYR A 357 25.75 -6.03 11.57
CA TYR A 357 25.09 -6.21 12.86
C TYR A 357 23.95 -7.23 12.78
N ASN A 358 23.29 -7.38 11.65
CA ASN A 358 22.22 -8.36 11.48
C ASN A 358 22.71 -9.81 11.41
N MET A 359 24.01 -10.03 11.34
CA MET A 359 24.58 -11.39 11.42
C MET A 359 24.46 -11.99 12.83
N GLN A 360 24.31 -11.15 13.84
CA GLN A 360 24.16 -11.62 15.22
C GLN A 360 22.82 -12.35 15.38
N GLY A 361 22.89 -13.58 15.89
CA GLY A 361 21.71 -14.40 16.11
C GLY A 361 21.11 -15.02 14.85
N LEU A 362 21.70 -14.76 13.69
CA LEU A 362 21.23 -15.32 12.42
C LEU A 362 21.73 -16.77 12.26
N ASN A 363 20.80 -17.69 11.98
CA ASN A 363 21.17 -19.08 11.73
C ASN A 363 21.62 -19.26 10.28
N THR A 364 22.90 -19.08 10.04
CA THR A 364 23.49 -19.14 8.69
C THR A 364 23.49 -20.54 8.10
N LYS A 365 23.36 -21.59 8.92
CA LYS A 365 23.33 -22.98 8.44
C LYS A 365 22.12 -23.29 7.57
N LYS A 366 21.02 -22.60 7.79
CA LYS A 366 19.79 -22.77 7.01
C LYS A 366 19.77 -21.94 5.74
N ILE A 367 20.72 -21.02 5.58
CA ILE A 367 20.75 -20.09 4.45
C ILE A 367 21.69 -20.61 3.39
N LYS A 368 21.17 -20.80 2.19
CA LYS A 368 21.93 -21.33 1.05
C LYS A 368 22.61 -20.24 0.23
N MET A 369 22.10 -19.02 0.27
CA MET A 369 22.68 -17.93 -0.50
C MET A 369 23.91 -17.35 0.20
N GLU A 370 24.77 -16.71 -0.58
CA GLU A 370 25.94 -16.02 -0.05
C GLU A 370 25.51 -14.73 0.63
N LEU A 371 25.90 -14.57 1.89
CA LEU A 371 25.67 -13.36 2.65
C LEU A 371 26.91 -12.49 2.64
N ILE A 372 26.75 -11.21 2.32
CA ILE A 372 27.83 -10.23 2.29
C ILE A 372 27.54 -9.17 3.36
N PRO A 373 28.06 -9.34 4.57
CA PRO A 373 27.84 -8.37 5.65
C PRO A 373 28.70 -7.13 5.44
N VAL A 374 28.09 -5.98 5.61
CA VAL A 374 28.75 -4.67 5.42
C VAL A 374 28.45 -3.72 6.57
N ARG A 375 29.40 -2.84 6.89
CA ARG A 375 29.25 -1.83 7.96
C ARG A 375 29.08 -0.44 7.41
N LYS A 376 29.70 -0.13 6.27
CA LYS A 376 29.74 1.18 5.66
C LYS A 376 29.40 1.09 4.19
N VAL A 377 28.96 2.23 3.65
CA VAL A 377 28.58 2.34 2.23
C VAL A 377 29.73 1.92 1.30
N GLU A 378 30.97 2.30 1.60
CA GLU A 378 32.14 1.92 0.78
C GLU A 378 32.30 0.40 0.66
N GLU A 379 32.04 -0.33 1.74
CA GLU A 379 32.14 -1.80 1.72
C GLU A 379 31.09 -2.42 0.79
N ALA A 380 29.88 -1.89 0.82
CA ALA A 380 28.82 -2.34 -0.08
C ALA A 380 29.16 -2.05 -1.54
N PHE A 381 29.71 -0.88 -1.83
CA PHE A 381 30.10 -0.49 -3.20
C PHE A 381 31.23 -1.36 -3.72
N ARG A 382 32.19 -1.68 -2.86
CA ARG A 382 33.28 -2.59 -3.23
C ARG A 382 32.74 -3.98 -3.57
N ALA A 383 31.76 -4.46 -2.83
CA ALA A 383 31.12 -5.74 -3.11
C ALA A 383 30.32 -5.73 -4.43
N LEU A 384 29.74 -4.58 -4.79
CA LEU A 384 28.91 -4.45 -5.99
C LEU A 384 29.72 -4.13 -7.25
N PHE A 385 30.73 -3.30 -7.14
CA PHE A 385 31.42 -2.73 -8.29
C PHE A 385 32.92 -3.09 -8.37
N GLY A 386 33.43 -3.79 -7.39
CA GLY A 386 34.84 -4.17 -7.31
C GLY A 386 35.69 -3.09 -6.65
#